data_bc918befe2eb0647613702e38d7297eb
#
_entry.id   bc918befe2eb0647613702e38d7297eb
#
_cell.length_a   1.000
_cell.length_b   1.000
_cell.length_c   1.000
_cell.angle_alpha   90.00
_cell.angle_beta   90.00
_cell.angle_gamma   90.00
#
_symmetry.space_group_name_H-M   'P 1'
#
loop_
_entity.id
_entity.type
_entity.pdbx_description
1 polymer ?
#
loop_
_entity_poly.entity_id
_entity_poly.type
_entity_poly.pdbx_seq_one_letter_code
_entity_poly.pdbx_strand_id
1 'polypeptide(L)'
;MSATQSVGPQALPELQEQVEQIIAEARRQGASACEVAVSLEQGLSTSVRQREVETVEFNRDQGFGITLYLGQRKGSASTSASGAGAIRETVAAALAIAKHTSEDESSGLADAALMAKENKDFDLFHAWDITPEQAIEQALICEAAAFDADSRIKNADGTTLNTHQACRVYGNSNGFVGGYASTRHSLSCVMIAEGEGQMQRDYWYDVNRIGTLLADPQSIGRKAAQRAASRLGARPVPTCEVPVLFSAEMAGGLFGSLLSAIAGGNLYRKSSFLEGTLGERLFPEWLTIDERPHLMRAMGSSAFDGDGLATYAKPFVENGTLVSYILSTYSGRKLGLPSTANAGGVHNLFVTHGSEDQAALIRRMGRGLLVTELMGSGLNIVTGDYSRGAAGFWVENGEIQFPVQEVTIAGNMREMFKQIVAIGSDLELRSNIRTGSVLIERMTGAGTKIPSPKMTPLQGGDRIHCIKTIPPFLFSYPPLSVRSNYTLVLILNLIQ
;
A
#
# COMPACT_ATOMS: atom_id res chain seq x y z
N MET A 1 -2.63 6.45 -38.47
CA MET A 1 -3.16 6.53 -37.06
C MET A 1 -3.51 5.11 -36.66
N SER A 2 -2.68 4.48 -35.82
CA SER A 2 -2.98 3.15 -35.27
C SER A 2 -4.28 3.28 -34.49
N ALA A 3 -5.24 2.39 -34.74
CA ALA A 3 -6.46 2.31 -33.94
C ALA A 3 -6.03 2.21 -32.47
N THR A 4 -6.59 3.07 -31.63
CA THR A 4 -6.26 3.10 -30.20
C THR A 4 -6.63 1.74 -29.62
N GLN A 5 -5.62 0.91 -29.33
CA GLN A 5 -5.80 -0.42 -28.75
C GLN A 5 -6.54 -0.26 -27.42
N SER A 6 -7.71 -0.87 -27.26
CA SER A 6 -8.46 -0.80 -26.01
C SER A 6 -7.75 -1.60 -24.93
N VAL A 7 -7.68 -1.06 -23.69
CA VAL A 7 -7.11 -1.77 -22.54
C VAL A 7 -8.13 -2.80 -22.04
N GLY A 8 -7.72 -4.06 -21.99
CA GLY A 8 -8.57 -5.16 -21.55
C GLY A 8 -8.07 -6.52 -22.04
N PRO A 9 -8.80 -7.60 -21.74
CA PRO A 9 -8.39 -8.97 -22.12
C PRO A 9 -8.09 -9.13 -23.60
N GLN A 10 -8.75 -8.40 -24.46
CA GLN A 10 -8.53 -8.41 -25.91
C GLN A 10 -7.16 -7.89 -26.36
N ALA A 11 -6.47 -7.12 -25.50
CA ALA A 11 -5.11 -6.63 -25.79
C ALA A 11 -4.03 -7.66 -25.43
N LEU A 12 -4.33 -8.65 -24.61
CA LEU A 12 -3.34 -9.60 -24.11
C LEU A 12 -2.62 -10.38 -25.22
N PRO A 13 -3.28 -10.90 -26.27
CA PRO A 13 -2.59 -11.63 -27.33
C PRO A 13 -1.51 -10.83 -28.03
N GLU A 14 -1.80 -9.56 -28.37
CA GLU A 14 -0.83 -8.67 -29.01
C GLU A 14 0.34 -8.34 -28.09
N LEU A 15 0.06 -8.07 -26.79
CA LEU A 15 1.11 -7.83 -25.80
C LEU A 15 2.00 -9.06 -25.57
N GLN A 16 1.44 -10.27 -25.62
CA GLN A 16 2.19 -11.53 -25.54
C GLN A 16 3.09 -11.70 -26.76
N GLU A 17 2.59 -11.43 -27.97
CA GLU A 17 3.40 -11.47 -29.18
C GLU A 17 4.55 -10.45 -29.13
N GLN A 18 4.31 -9.24 -28.63
CA GLN A 18 5.36 -8.24 -28.43
C GLN A 18 6.45 -8.73 -27.47
N VAL A 19 6.07 -9.38 -26.36
CA VAL A 19 7.01 -10.00 -25.41
C VAL A 19 7.86 -11.05 -26.11
N GLU A 20 7.27 -11.94 -26.90
CA GLU A 20 7.99 -12.98 -27.66
C GLU A 20 8.96 -12.37 -28.68
N GLN A 21 8.54 -11.32 -29.40
CA GLN A 21 9.39 -10.59 -30.35
C GLN A 21 10.58 -9.93 -29.65
N ILE A 22 10.39 -9.35 -28.45
CA ILE A 22 11.48 -8.76 -27.66
C ILE A 22 12.46 -9.83 -27.20
N ILE A 23 11.97 -10.99 -26.72
CA ILE A 23 12.81 -12.12 -26.33
C ILE A 23 13.64 -12.65 -27.54
N ALA A 24 13.02 -12.75 -28.71
CA ALA A 24 13.70 -13.16 -29.92
C ALA A 24 14.80 -12.14 -30.32
N GLU A 25 14.51 -10.85 -30.25
CA GLU A 25 15.48 -9.78 -30.53
C GLU A 25 16.64 -9.80 -29.50
N ALA A 26 16.38 -10.03 -28.22
CA ALA A 26 17.41 -10.16 -27.21
C ALA A 26 18.37 -11.31 -27.49
N ARG A 27 17.84 -12.47 -27.89
CA ARG A 27 18.65 -13.64 -28.32
C ARG A 27 19.47 -13.32 -29.57
N ARG A 28 18.86 -12.63 -30.54
CA ARG A 28 19.56 -12.22 -31.79
C ARG A 28 20.76 -11.30 -31.51
N GLN A 29 20.66 -10.43 -30.50
CA GLN A 29 21.73 -9.55 -30.04
C GLN A 29 22.75 -10.24 -29.12
N GLY A 30 22.57 -11.52 -28.79
CA GLY A 30 23.53 -12.33 -28.05
C GLY A 30 23.30 -12.40 -26.54
N ALA A 31 22.11 -12.07 -26.03
CA ALA A 31 21.77 -12.34 -24.63
C ALA A 31 21.70 -13.84 -24.36
N SER A 32 22.27 -14.29 -23.24
CA SER A 32 22.19 -15.69 -22.81
C SER A 32 20.82 -16.03 -22.21
N ALA A 33 20.17 -15.07 -21.60
CA ALA A 33 18.80 -15.14 -21.10
C ALA A 33 18.15 -13.77 -21.09
N CYS A 34 16.80 -13.74 -21.08
CA CYS A 34 16.01 -12.50 -21.13
C CYS A 34 14.70 -12.70 -20.37
N GLU A 35 14.27 -11.65 -19.72
CA GLU A 35 12.92 -11.48 -19.20
C GLU A 35 12.35 -10.13 -19.62
N VAL A 36 11.06 -10.11 -19.88
CA VAL A 36 10.34 -8.93 -20.39
C VAL A 36 9.04 -8.77 -19.63
N ALA A 37 8.78 -7.57 -19.17
CA ALA A 37 7.50 -7.18 -18.60
C ALA A 37 6.89 -6.06 -19.43
N VAL A 38 5.63 -6.21 -19.83
CA VAL A 38 4.88 -5.20 -20.57
C VAL A 38 3.65 -4.80 -19.74
N SER A 39 3.41 -3.50 -19.64
CA SER A 39 2.18 -2.94 -19.07
C SER A 39 1.48 -2.04 -20.08
N LEU A 40 0.16 -2.09 -20.11
CA LEU A 40 -0.70 -1.18 -20.82
C LEU A 40 -1.81 -0.76 -19.84
N GLU A 41 -1.91 0.53 -19.56
CA GLU A 41 -2.80 1.04 -18.54
C GLU A 41 -3.59 2.24 -19.06
N GLN A 42 -4.82 2.40 -18.56
CA GLN A 42 -5.61 3.60 -18.76
C GLN A 42 -6.47 3.88 -17.53
N GLY A 43 -6.77 5.15 -17.30
CA GLY A 43 -7.61 5.57 -16.20
C GLY A 43 -8.25 6.92 -16.42
N LEU A 44 -9.41 7.12 -15.78
CA LEU A 44 -10.05 8.41 -15.62
C LEU A 44 -10.00 8.77 -14.13
N SER A 45 -9.54 9.97 -13.82
CA SER A 45 -9.60 10.57 -12.49
C SER A 45 -10.40 11.85 -12.56
N THR A 46 -11.42 11.97 -11.72
CA THR A 46 -12.18 13.21 -11.57
C THR A 46 -12.18 13.63 -10.13
N SER A 47 -11.86 14.89 -9.85
CA SER A 47 -11.98 15.45 -8.52
C SER A 47 -12.91 16.66 -8.49
N VAL A 48 -13.68 16.75 -7.40
CA VAL A 48 -14.48 17.91 -7.09
C VAL A 48 -14.09 18.44 -5.73
N ARG A 49 -14.19 19.76 -5.57
CA ARG A 49 -13.92 20.43 -4.31
C ARG A 49 -14.83 21.63 -4.16
N GLN A 50 -15.48 21.71 -3.01
CA GLN A 50 -16.44 22.80 -2.71
C GLN A 50 -17.55 22.94 -3.76
N ARG A 51 -18.08 21.79 -4.19
CA ARG A 51 -19.16 21.66 -5.19
C ARG A 51 -18.78 22.12 -6.61
N GLU A 52 -17.49 22.30 -6.88
CA GLU A 52 -16.96 22.64 -8.19
C GLU A 52 -16.01 21.56 -8.68
N VAL A 53 -15.93 21.41 -9.99
CA VAL A 53 -14.97 20.48 -10.62
C VAL A 53 -13.56 21.07 -10.48
N GLU A 54 -12.65 20.31 -9.88
CA GLU A 54 -11.25 20.73 -9.71
C GLU A 54 -10.37 20.14 -10.81
N THR A 55 -10.47 18.84 -11.07
CA THR A 55 -9.70 18.17 -12.13
C THR A 55 -10.50 17.10 -12.84
N VAL A 56 -10.18 16.94 -14.14
CA VAL A 56 -10.59 15.78 -14.95
C VAL A 56 -9.36 15.35 -15.73
N GLU A 57 -8.84 14.17 -15.44
CA GLU A 57 -7.64 13.65 -16.04
C GLU A 57 -7.90 12.28 -16.66
N PHE A 58 -7.43 12.10 -17.89
CA PHE A 58 -7.41 10.81 -18.55
C PHE A 58 -5.97 10.42 -18.82
N ASN A 59 -5.54 9.32 -18.23
CA ASN A 59 -4.19 8.80 -18.38
C ASN A 59 -4.21 7.53 -19.24
N ARG A 60 -3.21 7.41 -20.10
CA ARG A 60 -2.93 6.18 -20.83
C ARG A 60 -1.42 6.02 -20.96
N ASP A 61 -0.92 4.92 -20.42
CA ASP A 61 0.51 4.61 -20.40
C ASP A 61 0.76 3.20 -20.92
N GLN A 62 1.91 3.04 -21.60
CA GLN A 62 2.47 1.75 -21.99
C GLN A 62 3.92 1.70 -21.58
N GLY A 63 4.37 0.56 -21.07
CA GLY A 63 5.74 0.37 -20.63
C GLY A 63 6.30 -0.99 -21.01
N PHE A 64 7.56 -1.03 -21.40
CA PHE A 64 8.33 -2.22 -21.70
C PHE A 64 9.56 -2.23 -20.80
N GLY A 65 9.62 -3.17 -19.84
CA GLY A 65 10.80 -3.44 -19.03
C GLY A 65 11.54 -4.65 -19.59
N ILE A 66 12.81 -4.49 -19.93
CA ILE A 66 13.63 -5.54 -20.54
C ILE A 66 14.83 -5.80 -19.65
N THR A 67 15.01 -7.02 -19.19
CA THR A 67 16.16 -7.45 -18.41
C THR A 67 16.89 -8.55 -19.18
N LEU A 68 18.18 -8.35 -19.38
CA LEU A 68 19.05 -9.26 -20.13
C LEU A 68 20.15 -9.81 -19.25
N TYR A 69 20.57 -11.02 -19.56
CA TYR A 69 21.67 -11.70 -18.90
C TYR A 69 22.76 -12.06 -19.91
N LEU A 70 24.02 -11.92 -19.48
CA LEU A 70 25.22 -12.45 -20.12
C LEU A 70 25.92 -13.35 -19.10
N GLY A 71 25.55 -14.63 -19.09
CA GLY A 71 25.88 -15.51 -17.97
C GLY A 71 25.22 -15.00 -16.70
N GLN A 72 26.02 -14.61 -15.70
CA GLN A 72 25.57 -14.09 -14.41
C GLN A 72 25.60 -12.54 -14.33
N ARG A 73 25.84 -11.87 -15.44
CA ARG A 73 25.81 -10.41 -15.54
C ARG A 73 24.42 -9.95 -15.98
N LYS A 74 23.84 -9.01 -15.26
CA LYS A 74 22.49 -8.52 -15.48
C LYS A 74 22.52 -7.07 -15.99
N GLY A 75 21.71 -6.74 -16.99
CA GLY A 75 21.45 -5.38 -17.44
C GLY A 75 19.96 -5.18 -17.71
N SER A 76 19.42 -4.04 -17.33
CA SER A 76 18.00 -3.71 -17.53
C SER A 76 17.85 -2.34 -18.15
N ALA A 77 16.88 -2.22 -19.05
CA ALA A 77 16.45 -0.96 -19.65
C ALA A 77 14.94 -0.98 -19.89
N SER A 78 14.34 0.19 -20.04
CA SER A 78 12.90 0.33 -20.28
C SER A 78 12.61 1.39 -21.33
N THR A 79 11.45 1.26 -21.98
CA THR A 79 10.92 2.25 -22.92
C THR A 79 9.40 2.27 -22.87
N SER A 80 8.80 3.40 -23.22
CA SER A 80 7.37 3.52 -23.50
C SER A 80 7.01 3.39 -24.98
N ALA A 81 8.01 3.33 -25.86
CA ALA A 81 7.81 3.23 -27.29
C ALA A 81 7.76 1.78 -27.77
N SER A 82 6.70 1.41 -28.49
CA SER A 82 6.45 0.07 -29.02
C SER A 82 7.05 -0.20 -30.40
N GLY A 83 7.63 0.81 -31.03
CA GLY A 83 8.23 0.68 -32.38
C GLY A 83 9.46 -0.24 -32.37
N ALA A 84 9.61 -1.06 -33.42
CA ALA A 84 10.71 -2.02 -33.55
C ALA A 84 12.12 -1.39 -33.42
N GLY A 85 12.29 -0.13 -33.83
CA GLY A 85 13.54 0.63 -33.65
C GLY A 85 13.83 0.88 -32.16
N ALA A 86 12.87 1.44 -31.43
CA ALA A 86 13.00 1.73 -30.00
C ALA A 86 13.24 0.45 -29.19
N ILE A 87 12.55 -0.64 -29.51
CA ILE A 87 12.76 -1.94 -28.88
C ILE A 87 14.21 -2.43 -29.11
N ARG A 88 14.71 -2.38 -30.33
CA ARG A 88 16.10 -2.78 -30.63
C ARG A 88 17.12 -1.96 -29.84
N GLU A 89 16.93 -0.64 -29.78
CA GLU A 89 17.79 0.27 -29.02
C GLU A 89 17.75 -0.03 -27.53
N THR A 90 16.55 -0.31 -26.99
CA THR A 90 16.37 -0.65 -25.55
C THR A 90 17.03 -1.98 -25.22
N VAL A 91 16.90 -2.99 -26.09
CA VAL A 91 17.61 -4.28 -25.95
C VAL A 91 19.14 -4.05 -26.00
N ALA A 92 19.63 -3.25 -26.95
CA ALA A 92 21.06 -2.93 -27.07
C ALA A 92 21.57 -2.19 -25.81
N ALA A 93 20.78 -1.26 -25.25
CA ALA A 93 21.12 -0.54 -24.02
C ALA A 93 21.21 -1.49 -22.81
N ALA A 94 20.23 -2.37 -22.63
CA ALA A 94 20.24 -3.38 -21.55
C ALA A 94 21.46 -4.32 -21.70
N LEU A 95 21.79 -4.73 -22.94
CA LEU A 95 22.94 -5.58 -23.20
C LEU A 95 24.27 -4.86 -22.90
N ALA A 96 24.38 -3.57 -23.26
CA ALA A 96 25.55 -2.75 -22.95
C ALA A 96 25.74 -2.64 -21.43
N ILE A 97 24.66 -2.45 -20.65
CA ILE A 97 24.70 -2.44 -19.20
C ILE A 97 25.20 -3.80 -18.67
N ALA A 98 24.64 -4.91 -19.14
CA ALA A 98 25.03 -6.25 -18.71
C ALA A 98 26.53 -6.53 -18.94
N LYS A 99 27.12 -6.02 -20.06
CA LYS A 99 28.55 -6.17 -20.36
C LYS A 99 29.47 -5.51 -19.32
N HIS A 100 28.99 -4.45 -18.67
CA HIS A 100 29.77 -3.67 -17.69
C HIS A 100 29.39 -3.95 -16.24
N THR A 101 28.37 -4.78 -16.00
CA THR A 101 27.95 -5.17 -14.66
C THR A 101 28.81 -6.33 -14.16
N SER A 102 29.11 -6.36 -12.86
CA SER A 102 29.79 -7.48 -12.23
C SER A 102 28.95 -8.76 -12.27
N GLU A 103 29.62 -9.91 -12.28
CA GLU A 103 28.96 -11.20 -12.11
C GLU A 103 28.34 -11.33 -10.74
N ASP A 104 27.13 -11.91 -10.69
CA ASP A 104 26.43 -12.24 -9.43
C ASP A 104 25.83 -13.64 -9.57
N GLU A 105 26.35 -14.58 -8.80
CA GLU A 105 25.97 -16.00 -8.82
C GLU A 105 24.45 -16.21 -8.58
N SER A 106 23.78 -15.27 -7.94
CA SER A 106 22.34 -15.32 -7.71
C SER A 106 21.50 -14.78 -8.87
N SER A 107 22.14 -14.08 -9.83
CA SER A 107 21.47 -13.54 -11.01
C SER A 107 21.05 -14.63 -11.98
N GLY A 108 19.94 -14.43 -12.66
CA GLY A 108 19.42 -15.32 -13.71
C GLY A 108 17.93 -15.61 -13.52
N LEU A 109 17.36 -16.21 -14.56
CA LEU A 109 15.95 -16.59 -14.58
C LEU A 109 15.65 -17.66 -13.52
N ALA A 110 14.38 -17.70 -13.12
CA ALA A 110 13.87 -18.77 -12.28
C ALA A 110 13.89 -20.13 -13.03
N ASP A 111 13.83 -21.24 -12.27
CA ASP A 111 13.78 -22.58 -12.82
C ASP A 111 12.51 -22.76 -13.69
N ALA A 112 12.67 -23.21 -14.92
CA ALA A 112 11.58 -23.47 -15.85
C ALA A 112 10.55 -24.46 -15.31
N ALA A 113 10.97 -25.41 -14.48
CA ALA A 113 10.06 -26.39 -13.87
C ALA A 113 9.07 -25.78 -12.87
N LEU A 114 9.40 -24.61 -12.29
CA LEU A 114 8.57 -23.89 -11.32
C LEU A 114 7.64 -22.84 -11.95
N MET A 115 7.77 -22.59 -13.27
CA MET A 115 6.92 -21.64 -13.97
C MET A 115 5.44 -22.04 -13.91
N ALA A 116 4.57 -21.05 -13.91
CA ALA A 116 3.14 -21.29 -13.99
C ALA A 116 2.79 -22.01 -15.32
N LYS A 117 2.04 -23.08 -15.23
CA LYS A 117 1.62 -23.87 -16.41
C LYS A 117 0.28 -23.40 -16.95
N GLU A 118 -0.53 -22.78 -16.13
CA GLU A 118 -1.87 -22.33 -16.45
C GLU A 118 -2.00 -20.83 -16.12
N ASN A 119 -2.54 -20.08 -17.05
CA ASN A 119 -2.93 -18.70 -16.82
C ASN A 119 -4.39 -18.69 -16.30
N LYS A 120 -4.57 -18.91 -14.99
CA LYS A 120 -5.89 -18.94 -14.37
C LYS A 120 -6.54 -17.57 -14.39
N ASP A 121 -7.80 -17.53 -14.80
CA ASP A 121 -8.63 -16.33 -14.69
C ASP A 121 -9.24 -16.24 -13.29
N PHE A 122 -9.02 -15.12 -12.62
CA PHE A 122 -9.59 -14.80 -11.30
C PHE A 122 -10.68 -13.73 -11.37
N ASP A 123 -11.25 -13.50 -12.56
CA ASP A 123 -12.30 -12.50 -12.78
C ASP A 123 -11.89 -11.10 -12.28
N LEU A 124 -10.71 -10.66 -12.73
CA LEU A 124 -10.11 -9.41 -12.25
C LEU A 124 -10.47 -8.19 -13.09
N PHE A 125 -11.04 -8.37 -14.28
CA PHE A 125 -11.31 -7.29 -15.23
C PHE A 125 -12.80 -7.04 -15.41
N HIS A 126 -13.24 -5.84 -15.03
CA HIS A 126 -14.60 -5.35 -15.19
C HIS A 126 -14.53 -3.89 -15.64
N ALA A 127 -14.59 -3.67 -16.95
CA ALA A 127 -14.63 -2.33 -17.49
C ALA A 127 -15.85 -1.56 -16.94
N TRP A 128 -15.64 -0.30 -16.65
CA TRP A 128 -16.71 0.59 -16.23
C TRP A 128 -16.80 1.75 -17.22
N ASP A 129 -17.83 1.73 -18.07
CA ASP A 129 -18.05 2.73 -19.11
C ASP A 129 -18.70 4.00 -18.53
N ILE A 130 -18.11 4.53 -17.45
CA ILE A 130 -18.53 5.78 -16.84
C ILE A 130 -17.96 6.96 -17.62
N THR A 131 -18.81 7.92 -17.99
CA THR A 131 -18.33 9.16 -18.62
C THR A 131 -17.74 10.11 -17.58
N PRO A 132 -16.90 11.09 -17.99
CA PRO A 132 -16.40 12.11 -17.08
C PRO A 132 -17.53 12.86 -16.34
N GLU A 133 -18.63 13.17 -17.03
CA GLU A 133 -19.78 13.87 -16.46
C GLU A 133 -20.46 13.02 -15.37
N GLN A 134 -20.65 11.73 -15.62
CA GLN A 134 -21.21 10.79 -14.63
C GLN A 134 -20.27 10.62 -13.43
N ALA A 135 -18.97 10.58 -13.66
CA ALA A 135 -17.98 10.48 -12.60
C ALA A 135 -17.97 11.73 -11.71
N ILE A 136 -18.06 12.92 -12.32
CA ILE A 136 -18.22 14.20 -11.62
C ILE A 136 -19.52 14.20 -10.81
N GLU A 137 -20.64 13.77 -11.39
CA GLU A 137 -21.93 13.71 -10.71
C GLU A 137 -21.85 12.82 -9.44
N GLN A 138 -21.23 11.64 -9.53
CA GLN A 138 -21.03 10.76 -8.38
C GLN A 138 -20.19 11.42 -7.29
N ALA A 139 -19.11 12.12 -7.67
CA ALA A 139 -18.27 12.84 -6.74
C ALA A 139 -19.00 14.01 -6.06
N LEU A 140 -19.81 14.77 -6.82
CA LEU A 140 -20.63 15.86 -6.29
C LEU A 140 -21.72 15.35 -5.33
N ILE A 141 -22.40 14.24 -5.63
CA ILE A 141 -23.37 13.61 -4.74
C ILE A 141 -22.69 13.19 -3.41
N CYS A 142 -21.49 12.62 -3.49
CA CYS A 142 -20.72 12.22 -2.32
C CYS A 142 -20.35 13.42 -1.45
N GLU A 143 -19.78 14.46 -2.05
CA GLU A 143 -19.38 15.68 -1.33
C GLU A 143 -20.58 16.43 -0.74
N ALA A 144 -21.68 16.57 -1.48
CA ALA A 144 -22.89 17.21 -0.99
C ALA A 144 -23.44 16.49 0.25
N ALA A 145 -23.53 15.16 0.21
CA ALA A 145 -23.96 14.37 1.35
C ALA A 145 -23.06 14.53 2.58
N ALA A 146 -21.76 14.78 2.38
CA ALA A 146 -20.84 15.06 3.46
C ALA A 146 -21.09 16.44 4.09
N PHE A 147 -21.28 17.49 3.30
CA PHE A 147 -21.62 18.82 3.80
C PHE A 147 -22.97 18.86 4.54
N ASP A 148 -23.94 18.09 4.06
CA ASP A 148 -25.27 18.04 4.65
C ASP A 148 -25.34 17.20 5.94
N ALA A 149 -24.35 16.31 6.16
CA ALA A 149 -24.35 15.38 7.29
C ALA A 149 -24.07 16.04 8.65
N ASP A 150 -23.26 17.11 8.69
CA ASP A 150 -22.89 17.79 9.93
C ASP A 150 -22.56 19.26 9.64
N SER A 151 -23.19 20.17 10.38
CA SER A 151 -23.01 21.61 10.19
C SER A 151 -21.58 22.12 10.53
N ARG A 152 -20.77 21.30 11.19
CA ARG A 152 -19.37 21.58 11.49
C ARG A 152 -18.44 21.27 10.31
N ILE A 153 -18.91 20.58 9.28
CA ILE A 153 -18.17 20.40 8.03
C ILE A 153 -18.20 21.72 7.27
N LYS A 154 -17.06 22.38 7.18
CA LYS A 154 -16.95 23.72 6.57
C LYS A 154 -16.16 23.72 5.27
N ASN A 155 -15.33 22.70 5.05
CA ASN A 155 -14.46 22.61 3.89
C ASN A 155 -14.28 21.17 3.45
N ALA A 156 -13.84 21.00 2.20
CA ALA A 156 -13.42 19.73 1.63
C ALA A 156 -11.97 19.84 1.14
N ASP A 157 -11.23 18.76 1.27
CA ASP A 157 -9.90 18.64 0.65
C ASP A 157 -9.97 17.91 -0.70
N GLY A 158 -11.16 17.48 -1.07
CA GLY A 158 -11.53 16.91 -2.35
C GLY A 158 -12.30 15.60 -2.26
N THR A 159 -13.15 15.39 -3.25
CA THR A 159 -13.82 14.11 -3.48
C THR A 159 -13.41 13.61 -4.84
N THR A 160 -12.83 12.41 -4.91
CA THR A 160 -12.21 11.89 -6.13
C THR A 160 -12.78 10.54 -6.50
N LEU A 161 -13.21 10.41 -7.76
CA LEU A 161 -13.56 9.14 -8.38
C LEU A 161 -12.47 8.75 -9.37
N ASN A 162 -11.96 7.52 -9.23
CA ASN A 162 -10.96 6.97 -10.14
C ASN A 162 -11.45 5.68 -10.76
N THR A 163 -11.19 5.53 -12.07
CA THR A 163 -11.24 4.25 -12.76
C THR A 163 -9.85 3.90 -13.25
N HIS A 164 -9.50 2.65 -13.17
CA HIS A 164 -8.21 2.16 -13.67
C HIS A 164 -8.38 0.78 -14.31
N GLN A 165 -7.83 0.63 -15.51
CA GLN A 165 -7.79 -0.61 -16.27
C GLN A 165 -6.33 -0.88 -16.62
N ALA A 166 -5.88 -2.12 -16.49
CA ALA A 166 -4.50 -2.51 -16.78
C ALA A 166 -4.43 -3.89 -17.42
N CYS A 167 -3.51 -4.03 -18.37
CA CYS A 167 -3.01 -5.30 -18.87
C CYS A 167 -1.54 -5.44 -18.46
N ARG A 168 -1.17 -6.60 -17.97
CA ARG A 168 0.22 -6.94 -17.63
C ARG A 168 0.57 -8.26 -18.27
N VAL A 169 1.71 -8.28 -18.95
CA VAL A 169 2.27 -9.48 -19.54
C VAL A 169 3.73 -9.60 -19.10
N TYR A 170 4.11 -10.77 -18.67
CA TYR A 170 5.48 -11.14 -18.35
C TYR A 170 5.87 -12.35 -19.19
N GLY A 171 7.09 -12.37 -19.71
CA GLY A 171 7.64 -13.54 -20.35
C GLY A 171 9.15 -13.60 -20.21
N ASN A 172 9.70 -14.80 -20.38
CA ASN A 172 11.13 -15.02 -20.28
C ASN A 172 11.63 -16.06 -21.29
N SER A 173 12.93 -16.09 -21.48
CA SER A 173 13.56 -16.96 -22.47
C SER A 173 13.58 -18.44 -22.09
N ASN A 174 13.07 -18.85 -20.91
CA ASN A 174 12.77 -20.23 -20.53
C ASN A 174 11.44 -20.76 -21.13
N GLY A 175 10.76 -19.92 -21.95
CA GLY A 175 9.53 -20.28 -22.65
C GLY A 175 8.23 -19.95 -21.90
N PHE A 176 8.30 -19.24 -20.80
CA PHE A 176 7.10 -18.75 -20.12
C PHE A 176 6.66 -17.41 -20.72
N VAL A 177 5.37 -17.31 -21.03
CA VAL A 177 4.66 -16.05 -21.31
C VAL A 177 3.29 -16.13 -20.67
N GLY A 178 3.00 -15.22 -19.77
CA GLY A 178 1.72 -15.13 -19.07
C GLY A 178 1.27 -13.67 -18.95
N GLY A 179 -0.04 -13.46 -18.89
CA GLY A 179 -0.59 -12.12 -18.76
C GLY A 179 -2.00 -12.12 -18.21
N TYR A 180 -2.42 -11.01 -17.68
CA TYR A 180 -3.77 -10.80 -17.18
C TYR A 180 -4.19 -9.34 -17.34
N ALA A 181 -5.50 -9.15 -17.45
CA ALA A 181 -6.12 -7.83 -17.36
C ALA A 181 -6.78 -7.65 -15.99
N SER A 182 -6.82 -6.42 -15.51
CA SER A 182 -7.45 -6.11 -14.23
C SER A 182 -8.02 -4.70 -14.21
N THR A 183 -9.02 -4.50 -13.37
CA THR A 183 -9.62 -3.19 -13.09
C THR A 183 -9.55 -2.86 -11.61
N ARG A 184 -9.58 -1.55 -11.32
CA ARG A 184 -9.73 -1.03 -9.96
C ARG A 184 -10.46 0.30 -10.05
N HIS A 185 -11.57 0.41 -9.33
CA HIS A 185 -12.36 1.63 -9.24
C HIS A 185 -12.41 2.08 -7.79
N SER A 186 -12.44 3.39 -7.55
CA SER A 186 -12.51 3.93 -6.20
C SER A 186 -13.24 5.26 -6.16
N LEU A 187 -13.90 5.51 -5.04
CA LEU A 187 -14.47 6.80 -4.68
C LEU A 187 -13.99 7.15 -3.27
N SER A 188 -13.39 8.31 -3.12
CA SER A 188 -12.89 8.83 -1.84
C SER A 188 -13.40 10.24 -1.58
N CYS A 189 -13.66 10.55 -0.32
CA CYS A 189 -14.13 11.85 0.13
C CYS A 189 -13.32 12.28 1.35
N VAL A 190 -12.74 13.47 1.30
CA VAL A 190 -11.90 14.04 2.36
C VAL A 190 -12.53 15.33 2.85
N MET A 191 -12.92 15.37 4.12
CA MET A 191 -13.66 16.49 4.71
C MET A 191 -12.89 17.15 5.84
N ILE A 192 -13.13 18.44 6.01
CA ILE A 192 -12.56 19.26 7.07
C ILE A 192 -13.71 19.78 7.94
N ALA A 193 -13.66 19.40 9.21
CA ALA A 193 -14.58 19.89 10.24
C ALA A 193 -13.94 21.06 11.00
N GLU A 194 -14.73 22.07 11.34
CA GLU A 194 -14.31 23.22 12.12
C GLU A 194 -15.24 23.41 13.33
N GLY A 195 -14.66 23.60 14.49
CA GLY A 195 -15.40 23.82 15.74
C GLY A 195 -14.45 24.04 16.90
N GLU A 196 -14.89 24.80 17.91
CA GLU A 196 -14.13 25.07 19.14
C GLU A 196 -12.70 25.63 18.91
N GLY A 197 -12.50 26.37 17.82
CA GLY A 197 -11.20 26.91 17.45
C GLY A 197 -10.22 25.89 16.86
N GLN A 198 -10.69 24.70 16.50
CA GLN A 198 -9.92 23.63 15.89
C GLN A 198 -10.42 23.33 14.48
N MET A 199 -9.54 22.82 13.65
CA MET A 199 -9.85 22.19 12.38
C MET A 199 -9.38 20.73 12.43
N GLN A 200 -10.23 19.82 11.98
CA GLN A 200 -9.92 18.39 11.90
C GLN A 200 -10.26 17.85 10.53
N ARG A 201 -9.36 17.07 9.97
CA ARG A 201 -9.48 16.45 8.67
C ARG A 201 -9.60 14.94 8.83
N ASP A 202 -10.54 14.33 8.13
CA ASP A 202 -10.61 12.88 7.99
C ASP A 202 -11.27 12.51 6.67
N TYR A 203 -11.28 11.25 6.34
CA TYR A 203 -11.73 10.74 5.04
C TYR A 203 -12.48 9.42 5.17
N TRP A 204 -13.17 9.08 4.10
CA TRP A 204 -13.65 7.73 3.86
C TRP A 204 -13.60 7.40 2.37
N TYR A 205 -13.57 6.12 2.04
CA TYR A 205 -13.46 5.67 0.66
C TYR A 205 -13.99 4.25 0.49
N ASP A 206 -14.22 3.87 -0.78
CA ASP A 206 -14.39 2.48 -1.16
C ASP A 206 -13.59 2.15 -2.42
N VAL A 207 -13.24 0.88 -2.57
CA VAL A 207 -12.46 0.34 -3.70
C VAL A 207 -13.06 -0.99 -4.12
N ASN A 208 -13.32 -1.15 -5.43
CA ASN A 208 -13.84 -2.39 -5.98
C ASN A 208 -13.28 -2.63 -7.39
N ARG A 209 -13.24 -3.88 -7.81
CA ARG A 209 -12.95 -4.24 -9.19
C ARG A 209 -14.11 -3.95 -10.14
N ILE A 210 -15.31 -3.93 -9.63
CA ILE A 210 -16.55 -3.66 -10.35
C ILE A 210 -17.05 -2.27 -9.91
N GLY A 211 -17.05 -1.29 -10.82
CA GLY A 211 -17.39 0.09 -10.48
C GLY A 211 -18.79 0.26 -9.90
N THR A 212 -19.74 -0.50 -10.40
CA THR A 212 -21.15 -0.48 -9.91
C THR A 212 -21.35 -1.13 -8.54
N LEU A 213 -20.32 -1.81 -7.99
CA LEU A 213 -20.33 -2.37 -6.64
C LEU A 213 -19.59 -1.49 -5.62
N LEU A 214 -19.13 -0.31 -6.02
CA LEU A 214 -18.69 0.69 -5.05
C LEU A 214 -19.86 1.04 -4.10
N ALA A 215 -19.53 1.31 -2.86
CA ALA A 215 -20.50 1.77 -1.87
C ALA A 215 -21.21 3.04 -2.36
N ASP A 216 -22.45 3.21 -1.93
CA ASP A 216 -23.24 4.40 -2.25
C ASP A 216 -22.46 5.69 -1.95
N PRO A 217 -22.33 6.62 -2.94
CA PRO A 217 -21.59 7.86 -2.76
C PRO A 217 -22.01 8.68 -1.54
N GLN A 218 -23.34 8.75 -1.29
CA GLN A 218 -23.83 9.46 -0.12
C GLN A 218 -23.36 8.82 1.20
N SER A 219 -23.27 7.49 1.25
CA SER A 219 -22.80 6.77 2.42
C SER A 219 -21.31 7.06 2.70
N ILE A 220 -20.48 7.13 1.65
CA ILE A 220 -19.07 7.49 1.74
C ILE A 220 -18.92 8.93 2.27
N GLY A 221 -19.67 9.87 1.69
CA GLY A 221 -19.64 11.28 2.11
C GLY A 221 -20.05 11.45 3.57
N ARG A 222 -21.20 10.88 3.96
CA ARG A 222 -21.67 10.91 5.36
C ARG A 222 -20.66 10.33 6.34
N LYS A 223 -20.01 9.21 5.97
CA LYS A 223 -18.99 8.58 6.81
C LYS A 223 -17.74 9.45 6.96
N ALA A 224 -17.26 10.07 5.87
CA ALA A 224 -16.14 11.01 5.90
C ALA A 224 -16.43 12.21 6.82
N ALA A 225 -17.61 12.80 6.69
CA ALA A 225 -18.06 13.91 7.55
C ALA A 225 -18.14 13.51 9.02
N GLN A 226 -18.76 12.37 9.32
CA GLN A 226 -18.87 11.85 10.69
C GLN A 226 -17.47 11.64 11.31
N ARG A 227 -16.54 11.07 10.56
CA ARG A 227 -15.16 10.86 11.02
C ARG A 227 -14.46 12.18 11.31
N ALA A 228 -14.49 13.13 10.39
CA ALA A 228 -13.87 14.45 10.59
C ALA A 228 -14.49 15.20 11.78
N ALA A 229 -15.80 15.22 11.90
CA ALA A 229 -16.50 15.89 12.99
C ALA A 229 -16.25 15.22 14.37
N SER A 230 -16.08 13.91 14.40
CA SER A 230 -15.80 13.16 15.64
C SER A 230 -14.42 13.46 16.23
N ARG A 231 -13.51 14.05 15.46
CA ARG A 231 -12.15 14.43 15.89
C ARG A 231 -12.08 15.81 16.52
N LEU A 232 -13.13 16.63 16.43
CA LEU A 232 -13.18 17.94 17.07
C LEU A 232 -13.14 17.82 18.59
N GLY A 233 -12.51 18.76 19.26
CA GLY A 233 -12.28 18.71 20.71
C GLY A 233 -11.14 17.76 21.11
N ALA A 234 -10.27 17.38 20.15
CA ALA A 234 -9.12 16.54 20.43
C ALA A 234 -8.16 17.19 21.42
N ARG A 235 -7.64 16.37 22.33
CA ARG A 235 -6.72 16.81 23.38
C ARG A 235 -5.59 15.81 23.58
N PRO A 236 -4.43 16.25 24.09
CA PRO A 236 -3.34 15.37 24.42
C PRO A 236 -3.69 14.49 25.64
N VAL A 237 -3.06 13.34 25.73
CA VAL A 237 -3.06 12.47 26.90
C VAL A 237 -1.69 12.46 27.56
N PRO A 238 -1.55 12.24 28.87
CA PRO A 238 -0.27 12.10 29.51
C PRO A 238 0.49 10.88 29.02
N THR A 239 1.82 10.91 29.09
CA THR A 239 2.63 9.72 28.81
C THR A 239 2.26 8.58 29.76
N CYS A 240 1.86 7.46 29.19
CA CYS A 240 1.46 6.27 29.95
C CYS A 240 1.68 4.99 29.13
N GLU A 241 1.70 3.86 29.80
CA GLU A 241 1.61 2.55 29.16
C GLU A 241 0.16 2.07 29.25
N VAL A 242 -0.42 1.76 28.10
CA VAL A 242 -1.83 1.34 27.99
C VAL A 242 -2.01 0.34 26.85
N PRO A 243 -3.09 -0.43 26.84
CA PRO A 243 -3.54 -1.16 25.68
C PRO A 243 -3.80 -0.22 24.50
N VAL A 244 -3.48 -0.68 23.30
CA VAL A 244 -3.72 0.07 22.06
C VAL A 244 -4.52 -0.81 21.10
N LEU A 245 -5.66 -0.31 20.67
CA LEU A 245 -6.49 -0.92 19.64
C LEU A 245 -6.27 -0.17 18.32
N PHE A 246 -5.64 -0.83 17.36
CA PHE A 246 -5.54 -0.30 15.99
C PHE A 246 -6.84 -0.62 15.26
N SER A 247 -7.49 0.37 14.66
CA SER A 247 -8.63 0.11 13.77
C SER A 247 -8.22 -0.80 12.61
N ALA A 248 -9.16 -1.49 11.99
CA ALA A 248 -8.87 -2.43 10.89
C ALA A 248 -8.07 -1.77 9.75
N GLU A 249 -8.39 -0.50 9.42
CA GLU A 249 -7.69 0.27 8.39
C GLU A 249 -6.21 0.54 8.79
N MET A 250 -5.93 0.73 10.08
CA MET A 250 -4.57 0.97 10.57
C MET A 250 -3.81 -0.33 10.84
N ALA A 251 -4.51 -1.39 11.21
CA ALA A 251 -3.93 -2.69 11.54
C ALA A 251 -3.17 -3.33 10.37
N GLY A 252 -3.60 -3.09 9.13
CA GLY A 252 -2.87 -3.53 7.94
C GLY A 252 -1.40 -3.10 7.93
N GLY A 253 -1.10 -1.91 8.47
CA GLY A 253 0.27 -1.38 8.58
C GLY A 253 1.18 -2.18 9.52
N LEU A 254 0.64 -2.80 10.58
CA LEU A 254 1.41 -3.69 11.46
C LEU A 254 1.90 -4.92 10.71
N PHE A 255 1.01 -5.56 9.94
CA PHE A 255 1.37 -6.71 9.12
C PHE A 255 2.22 -6.31 7.92
N GLY A 256 2.03 -5.13 7.34
CA GLY A 256 2.95 -4.55 6.35
C GLY A 256 4.38 -4.43 6.88
N SER A 257 4.55 -4.09 8.15
CA SER A 257 5.86 -4.06 8.83
C SER A 257 6.47 -5.46 8.96
N LEU A 258 5.68 -6.48 9.29
CA LEU A 258 6.10 -7.88 9.27
C LEU A 258 6.57 -8.28 7.87
N LEU A 259 5.75 -8.03 6.84
CA LEU A 259 6.07 -8.39 5.45
C LEU A 259 7.39 -7.75 5.00
N SER A 260 7.62 -6.49 5.35
CA SER A 260 8.89 -5.80 5.08
C SER A 260 10.07 -6.46 5.80
N ALA A 261 9.87 -6.89 7.05
CA ALA A 261 10.92 -7.51 7.84
C ALA A 261 11.30 -8.92 7.33
N ILE A 262 10.33 -9.70 6.82
CA ILE A 262 10.58 -11.03 6.27
C ILE A 262 10.81 -11.04 4.75
N ALA A 263 10.91 -9.85 4.13
CA ALA A 263 11.23 -9.73 2.70
C ALA A 263 12.68 -10.09 2.44
N GLY A 264 12.93 -10.98 1.49
CA GLY A 264 14.24 -11.50 1.14
C GLY A 264 15.29 -10.42 0.88
N GLY A 265 14.86 -9.28 0.27
CA GLY A 265 15.73 -8.13 0.05
C GLY A 265 16.32 -7.53 1.32
N ASN A 266 15.58 -7.47 2.41
CA ASN A 266 16.07 -6.99 3.70
C ASN A 266 16.88 -8.07 4.44
N LEU A 267 16.49 -9.34 4.30
CA LEU A 267 17.15 -10.45 4.97
C LEU A 267 18.57 -10.67 4.45
N TYR A 268 18.78 -10.83 3.12
CA TYR A 268 20.12 -11.09 2.61
C TYR A 268 21.09 -9.89 2.77
N ARG A 269 20.55 -8.66 2.89
CA ARG A 269 21.36 -7.48 3.25
C ARG A 269 21.59 -7.31 4.74
N LYS A 270 21.09 -8.22 5.56
CA LYS A 270 21.16 -8.18 7.04
C LYS A 270 20.55 -6.87 7.61
N SER A 271 19.48 -6.41 6.98
CA SER A 271 18.79 -5.16 7.32
C SER A 271 17.39 -5.44 7.86
N SER A 272 17.24 -6.48 8.67
CA SER A 272 15.96 -6.84 9.28
C SER A 272 16.12 -7.35 10.69
N PHE A 273 15.23 -6.89 11.59
CA PHE A 273 15.13 -7.42 12.95
C PHE A 273 14.62 -8.86 13.03
N LEU A 274 14.16 -9.43 11.89
CA LEU A 274 13.72 -10.83 11.79
C LEU A 274 14.70 -11.71 10.98
N GLU A 275 15.94 -11.24 10.77
CA GLU A 275 16.98 -12.09 10.19
C GLU A 275 17.23 -13.31 11.09
N GLY A 276 17.26 -14.51 10.49
CA GLY A 276 17.55 -15.75 11.20
C GLY A 276 16.43 -16.28 12.10
N THR A 277 15.25 -15.67 12.09
CA THR A 277 14.14 -16.04 13.00
C THR A 277 13.17 -17.08 12.42
N LEU A 278 13.48 -17.69 11.29
CA LEU A 278 12.67 -18.78 10.73
C LEU A 278 12.58 -19.92 11.74
N GLY A 279 11.36 -20.33 12.08
CA GLY A 279 11.08 -21.32 13.14
C GLY A 279 10.88 -20.75 14.54
N GLU A 280 11.08 -19.43 14.73
CA GLU A 280 10.81 -18.78 16.03
C GLU A 280 9.32 -18.43 16.21
N ARG A 281 8.85 -18.50 17.46
CA ARG A 281 7.51 -18.02 17.83
C ARG A 281 7.56 -16.51 18.01
N LEU A 282 6.91 -15.80 17.08
CA LEU A 282 6.83 -14.34 17.06
C LEU A 282 5.47 -13.80 17.53
N PHE A 283 4.42 -14.63 17.49
CA PHE A 283 3.02 -14.28 17.77
C PHE A 283 2.41 -15.23 18.79
N PRO A 284 1.24 -14.92 19.34
CA PRO A 284 0.45 -15.86 20.11
C PRO A 284 0.13 -17.12 19.30
N GLU A 285 0.03 -18.27 19.97
CA GLU A 285 -0.15 -19.59 19.34
C GLU A 285 -1.42 -19.69 18.49
N TRP A 286 -2.48 -18.97 18.82
CA TRP A 286 -3.74 -18.97 18.08
C TRP A 286 -3.67 -18.22 16.73
N LEU A 287 -2.59 -17.47 16.47
CA LEU A 287 -2.48 -16.59 15.31
C LEU A 287 -1.77 -17.29 14.15
N THR A 288 -2.43 -17.30 13.00
CA THR A 288 -1.90 -17.75 11.71
C THR A 288 -2.04 -16.62 10.71
N ILE A 289 -1.03 -16.45 9.85
CA ILE A 289 -1.03 -15.50 8.73
C ILE A 289 -0.73 -16.28 7.47
N ASP A 290 -1.71 -16.40 6.59
CA ASP A 290 -1.60 -17.16 5.36
C ASP A 290 -1.87 -16.33 4.11
N GLU A 291 -1.22 -16.72 3.02
CA GLU A 291 -1.39 -16.13 1.70
C GLU A 291 -2.32 -17.00 0.85
N ARG A 292 -3.28 -16.34 0.19
CA ARG A 292 -4.27 -16.98 -0.70
C ARG A 292 -4.26 -16.27 -2.07
N PRO A 293 -3.37 -16.66 -2.99
CA PRO A 293 -3.21 -15.94 -4.26
C PRO A 293 -4.35 -16.19 -5.26
N HIS A 294 -5.20 -17.20 -5.07
CA HIS A 294 -6.19 -17.66 -6.04
C HIS A 294 -7.63 -17.36 -5.61
N LEU A 295 -7.90 -16.11 -5.27
CA LEU A 295 -9.25 -15.67 -4.91
C LEU A 295 -9.89 -14.89 -6.06
N MET A 296 -11.16 -15.19 -6.34
CA MET A 296 -11.92 -14.46 -7.34
C MET A 296 -12.06 -13.00 -6.94
N ARG A 297 -11.81 -12.08 -7.87
CA ARG A 297 -11.97 -10.62 -7.73
C ARG A 297 -11.14 -9.96 -6.63
N ALA A 298 -10.26 -10.68 -5.94
CA ALA A 298 -9.46 -10.11 -4.88
C ALA A 298 -8.33 -9.21 -5.41
N MET A 299 -7.93 -8.20 -4.63
CA MET A 299 -7.00 -7.16 -5.07
C MET A 299 -5.59 -7.67 -5.35
N GLY A 300 -5.16 -8.73 -4.67
CA GLY A 300 -3.81 -9.29 -4.80
C GLY A 300 -3.75 -10.63 -5.55
N SER A 301 -4.83 -11.07 -6.24
CA SER A 301 -4.82 -12.37 -6.91
C SER A 301 -3.95 -12.39 -8.16
N SER A 302 -3.16 -13.45 -8.32
CA SER A 302 -2.31 -13.69 -9.49
C SER A 302 -2.00 -15.18 -9.62
N ALA A 303 -1.90 -15.69 -10.84
CA ALA A 303 -1.52 -17.08 -11.13
C ALA A 303 0.00 -17.28 -11.06
N PHE A 304 0.77 -16.25 -11.22
CA PHE A 304 2.23 -16.26 -11.18
C PHE A 304 2.77 -14.98 -10.51
N ASP A 305 3.98 -15.07 -9.97
CA ASP A 305 4.70 -13.95 -9.37
C ASP A 305 5.51 -13.16 -10.42
N GLY A 306 6.29 -12.17 -9.97
CA GLY A 306 7.12 -11.33 -10.84
C GLY A 306 8.24 -12.06 -11.58
N ASP A 307 8.59 -13.27 -11.17
CA ASP A 307 9.58 -14.15 -11.84
C ASP A 307 8.89 -15.19 -12.76
N GLY A 308 7.56 -15.19 -12.84
CA GLY A 308 6.77 -16.14 -13.62
C GLY A 308 6.50 -17.47 -12.89
N LEU A 309 6.86 -17.59 -11.61
CA LEU A 309 6.61 -18.80 -10.83
C LEU A 309 5.14 -18.94 -10.47
N ALA A 310 4.65 -20.20 -10.50
CA ALA A 310 3.30 -20.51 -10.07
C ALA A 310 3.09 -20.11 -8.60
N THR A 311 2.11 -19.26 -8.33
CA THR A 311 1.72 -18.90 -6.97
C THR A 311 0.92 -20.02 -6.31
N TYR A 312 0.98 -20.11 -5.00
CA TYR A 312 0.27 -21.12 -4.22
C TYR A 312 -0.07 -20.62 -2.82
N ALA A 313 -1.11 -21.17 -2.23
CA ALA A 313 -1.49 -20.86 -0.86
C ALA A 313 -0.46 -21.41 0.13
N LYS A 314 -0.06 -20.58 1.10
CA LYS A 314 0.95 -20.95 2.12
C LYS A 314 0.85 -20.06 3.35
N PRO A 315 1.22 -20.57 4.54
CA PRO A 315 1.41 -19.73 5.71
C PRO A 315 2.75 -19.00 5.66
N PHE A 316 2.79 -17.77 6.17
CA PHE A 316 4.01 -17.11 6.62
C PHE A 316 4.21 -17.29 8.12
N VAL A 317 3.11 -17.26 8.87
CA VAL A 317 3.06 -17.56 10.30
C VAL A 317 2.03 -18.65 10.52
N GLU A 318 2.43 -19.71 11.20
CA GLU A 318 1.55 -20.84 11.56
C GLU A 318 1.62 -21.08 13.07
N ASN A 319 0.47 -21.01 13.74
CA ASN A 319 0.38 -21.17 15.20
C ASN A 319 1.40 -20.30 15.95
N GLY A 320 1.47 -19.04 15.56
CA GLY A 320 2.38 -18.05 16.13
C GLY A 320 3.85 -18.13 15.69
N THR A 321 4.23 -19.17 14.94
CA THR A 321 5.60 -19.44 14.51
C THR A 321 5.84 -18.93 13.10
N LEU A 322 6.94 -18.21 12.85
CA LEU A 322 7.34 -17.80 11.51
C LEU A 322 7.86 -19.02 10.73
N VAL A 323 7.14 -19.43 9.69
CA VAL A 323 7.45 -20.66 8.92
C VAL A 323 7.93 -20.39 7.51
N SER A 324 7.79 -19.15 7.01
CA SER A 324 8.23 -18.79 5.66
C SER A 324 8.66 -17.33 5.57
N TYR A 325 9.63 -17.07 4.69
CA TYR A 325 10.00 -15.72 4.25
C TYR A 325 9.30 -15.37 2.93
N ILE A 326 9.36 -14.11 2.53
CA ILE A 326 8.89 -13.59 1.23
C ILE A 326 10.08 -13.55 0.28
N LEU A 327 10.21 -14.56 -0.58
CA LEU A 327 11.38 -14.75 -1.42
C LEU A 327 11.04 -14.76 -2.91
N SER A 328 11.77 -13.94 -3.68
CA SER A 328 11.92 -14.10 -5.12
C SER A 328 12.98 -15.16 -5.42
N THR A 329 13.15 -15.53 -6.67
CA THR A 329 14.25 -16.40 -7.12
C THR A 329 15.62 -15.85 -6.69
N TYR A 330 15.84 -14.56 -6.93
CA TYR A 330 17.10 -13.90 -6.57
C TYR A 330 17.37 -13.91 -5.07
N SER A 331 16.42 -13.46 -4.26
CA SER A 331 16.60 -13.38 -2.82
C SER A 331 16.67 -14.77 -2.16
N GLY A 332 15.96 -15.75 -2.72
CA GLY A 332 16.08 -17.14 -2.30
C GLY A 332 17.49 -17.67 -2.50
N ARG A 333 18.08 -17.48 -3.70
CA ARG A 333 19.47 -17.86 -3.98
C ARG A 333 20.47 -17.17 -3.05
N LYS A 334 20.31 -15.87 -2.78
CA LYS A 334 21.16 -15.12 -1.84
C LYS A 334 21.14 -15.70 -0.42
N LEU A 335 20.02 -16.27 -0.02
CA LEU A 335 19.82 -16.85 1.32
C LEU A 335 20.02 -18.36 1.37
N GLY A 336 20.29 -19.00 0.22
CA GLY A 336 20.39 -20.47 0.14
C GLY A 336 19.06 -21.18 0.37
N LEU A 337 17.94 -20.51 0.08
CA LEU A 337 16.56 -21.01 0.26
C LEU A 337 15.82 -21.03 -1.09
N PRO A 338 14.81 -21.91 -1.24
CA PRO A 338 13.95 -21.89 -2.43
C PRO A 338 13.14 -20.59 -2.48
N SER A 339 12.80 -20.13 -3.70
CA SER A 339 11.82 -19.07 -3.88
C SER A 339 10.47 -19.48 -3.29
N THR A 340 9.76 -18.51 -2.74
CA THR A 340 8.39 -18.71 -2.23
C THR A 340 7.32 -18.22 -3.20
N ALA A 341 7.69 -18.00 -4.48
CA ALA A 341 6.82 -17.40 -5.50
C ALA A 341 6.22 -16.06 -5.05
N ASN A 342 7.08 -15.20 -4.52
CA ASN A 342 6.74 -13.86 -4.04
C ASN A 342 7.63 -12.77 -4.64
N ALA A 343 8.14 -12.96 -5.85
CA ALA A 343 8.74 -11.86 -6.59
C ALA A 343 7.68 -10.77 -6.83
N GLY A 344 7.97 -9.56 -6.34
CA GLY A 344 7.00 -8.45 -6.35
C GLY A 344 6.14 -8.31 -5.07
N GLY A 345 6.26 -9.24 -4.10
CA GLY A 345 5.59 -9.15 -2.80
C GLY A 345 4.54 -10.23 -2.55
N VAL A 346 3.68 -9.97 -1.58
CA VAL A 346 2.59 -10.88 -1.23
C VAL A 346 1.34 -10.63 -2.06
N HIS A 347 0.51 -11.66 -2.18
CA HIS A 347 -0.79 -11.64 -2.82
C HIS A 347 -1.89 -11.25 -1.81
N ASN A 348 -2.92 -12.09 -1.62
CA ASN A 348 -3.93 -11.82 -0.60
C ASN A 348 -3.51 -12.45 0.72
N LEU A 349 -3.26 -11.63 1.72
CA LEU A 349 -2.87 -12.04 3.07
C LEU A 349 -4.10 -12.10 3.97
N PHE A 350 -4.22 -13.18 4.74
CA PHE A 350 -5.26 -13.37 5.73
C PHE A 350 -4.64 -13.53 7.11
N VAL A 351 -5.14 -12.76 8.06
CA VAL A 351 -4.75 -12.86 9.46
C VAL A 351 -5.90 -13.48 10.23
N THR A 352 -5.61 -14.48 11.07
CA THR A 352 -6.60 -15.09 11.96
C THR A 352 -7.30 -14.04 12.79
N HIS A 353 -8.62 -14.09 12.86
CA HIS A 353 -9.43 -13.15 13.63
C HIS A 353 -10.44 -13.89 14.55
N GLY A 354 -10.89 -13.21 15.58
CA GLY A 354 -11.97 -13.67 16.46
C GLY A 354 -13.36 -13.32 15.92
N SER A 355 -14.36 -13.43 16.78
CA SER A 355 -15.75 -13.07 16.48
C SER A 355 -16.16 -11.69 17.03
N GLU A 356 -15.31 -11.05 17.82
CA GLU A 356 -15.56 -9.73 18.41
C GLU A 356 -15.32 -8.65 17.34
N ASP A 357 -16.26 -7.73 17.18
CA ASP A 357 -16.07 -6.53 16.34
C ASP A 357 -15.27 -5.45 17.10
N GLN A 358 -14.96 -4.34 16.42
CA GLN A 358 -14.23 -3.23 17.05
C GLN A 358 -14.90 -2.71 18.31
N ALA A 359 -16.24 -2.63 18.33
CA ALA A 359 -16.96 -2.15 19.50
C ALA A 359 -16.83 -3.12 20.70
N ALA A 360 -16.85 -4.43 20.46
CA ALA A 360 -16.59 -5.43 21.48
C ALA A 360 -15.14 -5.38 21.98
N LEU A 361 -14.17 -5.17 21.09
CA LEU A 361 -12.76 -5.00 21.47
C LEU A 361 -12.53 -3.71 22.29
N ILE A 362 -13.24 -2.62 22.03
CA ILE A 362 -13.21 -1.40 22.84
C ILE A 362 -13.70 -1.72 24.27
N ARG A 363 -14.83 -2.44 24.40
CA ARG A 363 -15.33 -2.87 25.73
C ARG A 363 -14.34 -3.79 26.44
N ARG A 364 -13.75 -4.76 25.74
CA ARG A 364 -12.73 -5.68 26.25
C ARG A 364 -11.47 -4.95 26.71
N MET A 365 -11.03 -3.95 25.96
CA MET A 365 -9.86 -3.12 26.29
C MET A 365 -10.08 -2.37 27.62
N GLY A 366 -11.30 -1.93 27.89
CA GLY A 366 -11.69 -1.23 29.10
C GLY A 366 -11.10 0.18 29.20
N ARG A 367 -9.77 0.32 29.17
CA ARG A 367 -9.03 1.58 29.16
C ARG A 367 -7.86 1.49 28.17
N GLY A 368 -7.68 2.53 27.35
CA GLY A 368 -6.58 2.56 26.39
C GLY A 368 -6.80 3.56 25.26
N LEU A 369 -6.07 3.37 24.18
CA LEU A 369 -6.11 4.21 22.99
C LEU A 369 -6.65 3.43 21.78
N LEU A 370 -7.75 3.90 21.19
CA LEU A 370 -8.17 3.49 19.85
C LEU A 370 -7.44 4.36 18.84
N VAL A 371 -6.60 3.76 18.01
CA VAL A 371 -5.84 4.45 16.94
C VAL A 371 -6.61 4.34 15.64
N THR A 372 -6.98 5.49 15.07
CA THR A 372 -7.68 5.60 13.77
C THR A 372 -6.87 6.33 12.71
N GLU A 373 -5.72 6.88 13.08
CA GLU A 373 -4.76 7.51 12.17
C GLU A 373 -3.34 7.31 12.67
N LEU A 374 -2.42 7.09 11.75
CA LEU A 374 -0.99 6.96 12.00
C LEU A 374 -0.23 7.94 11.09
N MET A 375 0.72 8.68 11.68
CA MET A 375 1.53 9.69 10.98
C MET A 375 2.99 9.28 10.93
N GLY A 376 3.65 9.55 9.80
CA GLY A 376 5.07 9.23 9.60
C GLY A 376 5.35 7.74 9.39
N SER A 377 6.62 7.39 9.15
CA SER A 377 7.10 6.03 8.83
C SER A 377 7.69 5.31 10.01
N GLY A 378 7.71 5.64 11.13
CA GLY A 378 8.21 5.25 12.44
C GLY A 378 8.73 3.83 12.72
N LEU A 379 9.02 3.02 11.73
CA LEU A 379 9.66 1.70 11.90
C LEU A 379 11.15 1.76 11.57
N ASN A 380 12.00 1.39 12.51
CA ASN A 380 13.38 1.00 12.22
C ASN A 380 13.40 -0.48 11.86
N ILE A 381 13.53 -0.80 10.58
CA ILE A 381 13.48 -2.17 10.08
C ILE A 381 14.66 -3.03 10.57
N VAL A 382 15.77 -2.42 10.99
CA VAL A 382 16.97 -3.14 11.47
C VAL A 382 16.81 -3.58 12.93
N THR A 383 16.23 -2.72 13.77
CA THR A 383 16.09 -2.97 15.23
C THR A 383 14.70 -3.43 15.64
N GLY A 384 13.69 -3.18 14.80
CA GLY A 384 12.30 -3.41 15.13
C GLY A 384 11.67 -2.32 16.00
N ASP A 385 12.40 -1.24 16.29
CA ASP A 385 11.85 -0.13 17.05
C ASP A 385 10.76 0.58 16.26
N TYR A 386 9.64 0.79 16.92
CA TYR A 386 8.45 1.41 16.37
C TYR A 386 8.11 2.67 17.15
N SER A 387 7.97 3.78 16.44
CA SER A 387 7.58 5.06 17.04
C SER A 387 6.85 5.91 16.01
N ARG A 388 5.53 6.08 16.15
CA ARG A 388 4.70 6.82 15.18
C ARG A 388 3.81 7.83 15.88
N GLY A 389 3.63 8.97 15.22
CA GLY A 389 2.52 9.86 15.54
C GLY A 389 1.18 9.14 15.34
N ALA A 390 0.24 9.37 16.23
CA ALA A 390 -1.08 8.77 16.19
C ALA A 390 -2.16 9.78 16.56
N ALA A 391 -3.35 9.56 16.01
CA ALA A 391 -4.58 10.18 16.44
C ALA A 391 -5.67 9.12 16.54
N GLY A 392 -6.69 9.41 17.35
CA GLY A 392 -7.78 8.47 17.57
C GLY A 392 -8.62 8.88 18.76
N PHE A 393 -8.95 7.92 19.65
CA PHE A 393 -9.85 8.15 20.76
C PHE A 393 -9.34 7.53 22.04
N TRP A 394 -9.46 8.27 23.13
CA TRP A 394 -9.25 7.74 24.47
C TRP A 394 -10.47 6.94 24.92
N VAL A 395 -10.20 5.77 25.48
CA VAL A 395 -11.22 4.85 25.99
C VAL A 395 -11.06 4.71 27.50
N GLU A 396 -12.17 4.79 28.24
CA GLU A 396 -12.28 4.43 29.64
C GLU A 396 -13.60 3.70 29.90
N ASN A 397 -13.58 2.74 30.80
CA ASN A 397 -14.73 1.89 31.14
C ASN A 397 -15.35 1.19 29.91
N GLY A 398 -14.52 0.91 28.88
CA GLY A 398 -14.99 0.27 27.66
C GLY A 398 -15.78 1.19 26.71
N GLU A 399 -15.71 2.50 26.91
CA GLU A 399 -16.41 3.51 26.09
C GLU A 399 -15.46 4.61 25.63
N ILE A 400 -15.67 5.12 24.41
CA ILE A 400 -14.94 6.27 23.86
C ILE A 400 -15.32 7.53 24.66
N GLN A 401 -14.31 8.23 25.17
CA GLN A 401 -14.50 9.43 25.99
C GLN A 401 -14.28 10.72 25.20
N PHE A 402 -13.18 10.81 24.49
CA PHE A 402 -12.81 12.01 23.73
C PHE A 402 -11.79 11.67 22.64
N PRO A 403 -11.72 12.47 21.58
CA PRO A 403 -10.69 12.33 20.57
C PRO A 403 -9.31 12.77 21.09
N VAL A 404 -8.27 12.14 20.57
CA VAL A 404 -6.87 12.36 20.93
C VAL A 404 -6.07 12.64 19.68
N GLN A 405 -5.17 13.62 19.73
CA GLN A 405 -4.21 13.95 18.68
C GLN A 405 -2.83 14.23 19.26
N GLU A 406 -1.83 14.31 18.40
CA GLU A 406 -0.44 14.63 18.78
C GLU A 406 0.12 13.67 19.85
N VAL A 407 -0.24 12.40 19.73
CA VAL A 407 0.28 11.33 20.58
C VAL A 407 1.30 10.53 19.77
N THR A 408 2.44 10.22 20.38
CA THR A 408 3.38 9.23 19.84
C THR A 408 3.12 7.89 20.49
N ILE A 409 2.86 6.85 19.71
CA ILE A 409 2.83 5.46 20.17
C ILE A 409 4.18 4.82 19.87
N ALA A 410 4.74 4.11 20.85
CA ALA A 410 6.06 3.51 20.74
C ALA A 410 6.09 2.10 21.31
N GLY A 411 6.97 1.28 20.75
CA GLY A 411 7.21 -0.10 21.16
C GLY A 411 8.34 -0.72 20.34
N ASN A 412 8.52 -2.02 20.48
CA ASN A 412 9.37 -2.82 19.60
C ASN A 412 8.49 -3.86 18.92
N MET A 413 8.59 -4.02 17.60
CA MET A 413 7.69 -4.87 16.81
C MET A 413 7.70 -6.33 17.26
N ARG A 414 8.83 -6.89 17.69
CA ARG A 414 8.88 -8.27 18.21
C ARG A 414 8.00 -8.43 19.45
N GLU A 415 8.05 -7.46 20.35
CA GLU A 415 7.22 -7.49 21.57
C GLU A 415 5.76 -7.15 21.26
N MET A 416 5.52 -6.19 20.35
CA MET A 416 4.16 -5.85 19.92
C MET A 416 3.46 -7.06 19.29
N PHE A 417 4.14 -7.85 18.46
CA PHE A 417 3.57 -9.06 17.86
C PHE A 417 3.18 -10.12 18.93
N LYS A 418 4.03 -10.33 19.92
CA LYS A 418 3.74 -11.27 21.02
C LYS A 418 2.58 -10.81 21.91
N GLN A 419 2.38 -9.49 22.01
CA GLN A 419 1.35 -8.87 22.85
C GLN A 419 0.02 -8.65 22.11
N ILE A 420 -0.18 -9.18 20.93
CA ILE A 420 -1.49 -9.19 20.27
C ILE A 420 -2.42 -10.11 21.07
N VAL A 421 -3.46 -9.54 21.67
CA VAL A 421 -4.42 -10.29 22.51
C VAL A 421 -5.73 -10.60 21.81
N ALA A 422 -6.06 -9.86 20.74
CA ALA A 422 -7.24 -10.11 19.93
C ALA A 422 -7.13 -9.45 18.57
N ILE A 423 -7.81 -10.03 17.58
CA ILE A 423 -8.03 -9.45 16.25
C ILE A 423 -9.52 -9.53 15.94
N GLY A 424 -10.09 -8.42 15.52
CA GLY A 424 -11.52 -8.25 15.32
C GLY A 424 -12.06 -8.95 14.08
N SER A 425 -13.38 -9.14 14.06
CA SER A 425 -14.14 -9.64 12.92
C SER A 425 -14.50 -8.55 11.90
N ASP A 426 -14.20 -7.30 12.19
CA ASP A 426 -14.38 -6.11 11.37
C ASP A 426 -13.30 -6.00 10.28
N LEU A 427 -13.28 -6.96 9.36
CA LEU A 427 -12.19 -7.10 8.38
C LEU A 427 -12.12 -5.94 7.39
N GLU A 428 -10.90 -5.41 7.17
CA GLU A 428 -10.60 -4.51 6.06
C GLU A 428 -10.48 -5.34 4.76
N LEU A 429 -11.43 -5.14 3.83
CA LEU A 429 -11.53 -5.89 2.59
C LEU A 429 -11.07 -5.13 1.33
N ARG A 430 -10.81 -3.81 1.47
CA ARG A 430 -10.39 -2.93 0.37
C ARG A 430 -8.91 -3.07 0.02
N SER A 431 -8.15 -3.80 0.85
CA SER A 431 -6.72 -4.08 0.73
C SER A 431 -6.47 -5.56 0.40
N ASN A 432 -5.25 -5.88 -0.01
CA ASN A 432 -4.79 -7.27 -0.10
C ASN A 432 -4.34 -7.85 1.26
N ILE A 433 -4.26 -7.05 2.33
CA ILE A 433 -4.03 -7.51 3.71
C ILE A 433 -5.38 -7.49 4.42
N ARG A 434 -5.94 -8.66 4.68
CA ARG A 434 -7.25 -8.82 5.31
C ARG A 434 -7.07 -9.10 6.80
N THR A 435 -7.30 -8.09 7.60
CA THR A 435 -7.25 -8.13 9.07
C THR A 435 -8.37 -7.28 9.63
N GLY A 436 -8.85 -7.61 10.83
CA GLY A 436 -9.71 -6.74 11.62
C GLY A 436 -8.89 -5.80 12.51
N SER A 437 -9.60 -5.06 13.36
CA SER A 437 -8.97 -4.26 14.42
C SER A 437 -8.04 -5.11 15.28
N VAL A 438 -6.86 -4.61 15.63
CA VAL A 438 -5.83 -5.36 16.38
C VAL A 438 -5.65 -4.74 17.77
N LEU A 439 -5.91 -5.52 18.81
CA LEU A 439 -5.68 -5.13 20.20
C LEU A 439 -4.32 -5.63 20.66
N ILE A 440 -3.44 -4.70 21.03
CA ILE A 440 -2.14 -4.96 21.66
C ILE A 440 -2.26 -4.65 23.15
N GLU A 441 -1.78 -5.57 24.00
CA GLU A 441 -1.96 -5.52 25.44
C GLU A 441 -1.33 -4.27 26.06
N ARG A 442 -0.14 -3.84 25.57
CA ARG A 442 0.59 -2.71 26.13
C ARG A 442 1.51 -2.05 25.12
N MET A 443 1.41 -0.74 25.03
CA MET A 443 2.33 0.13 24.31
C MET A 443 2.55 1.42 25.09
N THR A 444 3.67 2.10 24.85
CA THR A 444 3.90 3.44 25.39
C THR A 444 3.16 4.45 24.52
N GLY A 445 2.23 5.22 25.12
CA GLY A 445 1.66 6.41 24.55
C GLY A 445 2.30 7.64 25.18
N ALA A 446 2.99 8.46 24.40
CA ALA A 446 3.59 9.70 24.87
C ALA A 446 2.88 10.90 24.26
N GLY A 447 2.11 11.63 25.07
CA GLY A 447 1.56 12.92 24.71
C GLY A 447 2.57 14.04 24.96
N THR A 448 2.45 15.15 24.24
CA THR A 448 3.25 16.34 24.52
C THR A 448 2.88 16.89 25.91
N LYS A 449 3.85 16.99 26.81
CA LYS A 449 3.69 17.78 28.01
C LYS A 449 3.50 19.24 27.55
N ILE A 450 2.30 19.77 27.67
CA ILE A 450 2.11 21.21 27.63
C ILE A 450 2.83 21.75 28.88
N PRO A 451 3.88 22.59 28.73
CA PRO A 451 4.43 23.27 29.90
C PRO A 451 3.29 24.07 30.50
N SER A 452 2.90 23.79 31.75
CA SER A 452 2.02 24.68 32.48
C SER A 452 2.60 26.10 32.42
N PRO A 453 1.85 27.12 32.00
CA PRO A 453 2.35 28.48 32.02
C PRO A 453 2.71 28.80 33.47
N LYS A 454 4.01 28.96 33.76
CA LYS A 454 4.43 29.61 34.99
C LYS A 454 3.91 31.05 34.86
N MET A 455 2.83 31.35 35.56
CA MET A 455 2.41 32.71 35.80
C MET A 455 3.51 33.42 36.61
N THR A 456 4.41 34.09 35.93
CA THR A 456 5.26 35.09 36.53
C THR A 456 4.48 36.41 36.46
N PRO A 457 4.31 37.12 37.56
CA PRO A 457 3.64 38.43 37.53
C PRO A 457 4.49 39.41 36.67
N LEU A 458 3.90 39.95 35.61
CA LEU A 458 4.49 41.02 34.82
C LEU A 458 4.50 42.29 35.64
N GLN A 459 5.69 42.71 36.08
CA GLN A 459 5.95 44.10 36.41
C GLN A 459 6.61 44.77 35.21
N GLY A 460 6.02 45.90 34.74
CA GLY A 460 6.69 46.94 33.95
C GLY A 460 6.72 46.69 32.44
N GLY A 461 6.06 47.62 31.73
CA GLY A 461 5.90 47.63 30.28
C GLY A 461 7.21 47.63 29.49
N ASP A 462 7.18 46.84 28.46
CA ASP A 462 7.95 47.09 27.24
C ASP A 462 7.26 46.35 26.07
N ARG A 463 7.13 47.09 24.98
CA ARG A 463 6.51 46.65 23.74
C ARG A 463 7.44 45.66 23.06
N ILE A 464 7.00 44.38 22.93
CA ILE A 464 7.74 43.43 22.13
C ILE A 464 7.19 43.41 20.72
N HIS A 465 8.06 43.78 19.76
CA HIS A 465 7.87 43.54 18.33
C HIS A 465 7.93 42.06 18.03
N CYS A 466 6.88 41.54 17.44
CA CYS A 466 6.88 40.21 16.83
C CYS A 466 7.81 40.19 15.61
N ILE A 467 8.95 39.57 15.70
CA ILE A 467 9.77 39.20 14.54
C ILE A 467 9.41 37.77 14.14
N LYS A 468 8.71 37.67 13.02
CA LYS A 468 8.58 36.42 12.27
C LYS A 468 9.90 36.14 11.58
N THR A 469 10.57 35.05 11.94
CA THR A 469 11.59 34.44 11.07
C THR A 469 11.54 32.93 11.26
N ILE A 470 10.97 32.29 10.27
CA ILE A 470 11.12 30.82 10.03
C ILE A 470 12.23 30.72 8.98
N PRO A 471 13.33 30.01 9.23
CA PRO A 471 14.31 29.75 8.18
C PRO A 471 13.79 28.64 7.26
N PRO A 472 13.94 28.77 5.93
CA PRO A 472 13.62 27.70 4.99
C PRO A 472 14.75 26.68 4.97
N PHE A 473 14.47 25.44 5.32
CA PHE A 473 15.35 24.33 4.97
C PHE A 473 15.09 23.92 3.51
N LEU A 474 16.01 24.34 2.66
CA LEU A 474 16.17 23.85 1.29
C LEU A 474 16.72 22.40 1.34
N PHE A 475 15.90 21.44 0.97
CA PHE A 475 16.39 20.15 0.50
C PHE A 475 16.34 20.14 -1.02
N SER A 476 17.52 20.32 -1.62
CA SER A 476 17.74 20.07 -3.05
C SER A 476 17.92 18.56 -3.25
N TYR A 477 17.00 17.93 -3.95
CA TYR A 477 17.20 16.61 -4.56
C TYR A 477 17.33 16.76 -6.08
N PRO A 478 18.30 16.07 -6.71
CA PRO A 478 18.40 16.06 -8.16
C PRO A 478 17.27 15.23 -8.77
N PRO A 479 16.84 15.52 -10.02
CA PRO A 479 15.76 14.79 -10.65
C PRO A 479 16.25 13.42 -11.11
N LEU A 480 15.81 12.37 -10.46
CA LEU A 480 15.88 11.01 -10.99
C LEU A 480 14.58 10.70 -11.71
N SER A 481 14.67 10.72 -13.03
CA SER A 481 13.63 10.25 -13.93
C SER A 481 13.56 8.72 -13.90
N VAL A 482 12.76 8.17 -13.03
CA VAL A 482 12.17 6.83 -13.17
C VAL A 482 10.76 6.91 -12.61
N ARG A 483 9.79 7.13 -13.47
CA ARG A 483 8.38 6.95 -13.12
C ARG A 483 8.11 5.45 -13.08
N SER A 484 8.11 4.85 -11.91
CA SER A 484 7.59 3.52 -11.67
C SER A 484 6.26 3.60 -10.91
N ASN A 485 5.33 2.75 -11.32
CA ASN A 485 3.91 2.64 -11.01
C ASN A 485 3.55 2.41 -9.53
N TYR A 486 4.02 3.27 -8.61
CA TYR A 486 3.63 3.26 -7.20
C TYR A 486 2.78 4.49 -6.80
N THR A 487 2.33 5.27 -7.77
CA THR A 487 1.75 6.60 -7.53
C THR A 487 0.45 6.56 -6.72
N LEU A 488 -0.32 5.48 -6.75
CA LEU A 488 -1.59 5.42 -6.02
C LEU A 488 -1.46 4.98 -4.55
N VAL A 489 -0.44 4.19 -4.22
CA VAL A 489 -0.11 3.85 -2.82
C VAL A 489 0.67 4.98 -2.16
N LEU A 490 1.46 5.75 -2.94
CA LEU A 490 2.21 6.90 -2.43
C LEU A 490 1.33 8.14 -2.23
N ILE A 491 0.25 8.34 -2.98
CA ILE A 491 -0.65 9.49 -2.76
C ILE A 491 -1.43 9.33 -1.44
N LEU A 492 -1.78 8.12 -1.04
CA LEU A 492 -2.32 7.87 0.30
C LEU A 492 -1.25 8.00 1.41
N ASN A 493 0.05 7.86 1.07
CA ASN A 493 1.16 8.05 2.02
C ASN A 493 1.82 9.45 1.96
N LEU A 494 1.54 10.28 0.96
CA LEU A 494 2.01 11.67 0.87
C LEU A 494 1.00 12.69 1.39
N ILE A 495 -0.19 12.23 1.74
CA ILE A 495 -1.20 13.01 2.48
C ILE A 495 -1.14 12.64 3.98
N GLN A 496 -0.09 11.98 4.39
CA GLN A 496 0.27 11.80 5.81
C GLN A 496 1.39 12.74 6.20
#